data_9038c968a98f984eb12eef5fe226e8ef
#
_entry.id   9038c968a98f984eb12eef5fe226e8ef
#
_cell.length_a   1.000
_cell.length_b   1.000
_cell.length_c   1.000
_cell.angle_alpha   90.00
_cell.angle_beta   90.00
_cell.angle_gamma   90.00
#
_symmetry.space_group_name_H-M   'P 1'
#
loop_
_entity.id
_entity.type
_entity.pdbx_description
1 polymer ?
#
loop_
_entity_poly.entity_id
_entity_poly.type
_entity_poly.pdbx_seq_one_letter_code
_entity_poly.pdbx_strand_id
1 'polypeptide(L)'
;MILLLVLHFSAYQVIVLKVVDGVESLPDNYVSKLKDSNNASKDDLNFYITAEIQNVPVYEKSWKFTVGDDKMYEGFVNKPLERGEEYVIFQRAVTQDKDVSKLTQLRVM
;
A
#
# COMPACT_ATOMS: atom_id res chain seq x y z
N MET A 1 -11.09 4.83 -4.39
CA MET A 1 -9.97 5.78 -4.24
C MET A 1 -8.93 5.51 -5.31
N ILE A 2 -8.65 6.51 -6.13
CA ILE A 2 -7.68 6.42 -7.21
C ILE A 2 -6.41 7.15 -6.78
N LEU A 3 -5.28 6.49 -6.95
CA LEU A 3 -3.97 7.03 -6.59
C LEU A 3 -3.12 7.22 -7.83
N LEU A 4 -2.22 8.21 -7.77
CA LEU A 4 -1.18 8.39 -8.76
C LEU A 4 0.13 7.87 -8.17
N LEU A 5 0.62 6.75 -8.71
CA LEU A 5 1.91 6.20 -8.32
C LEU A 5 3.03 6.91 -9.06
N VAL A 6 4.06 7.32 -8.35
CA VAL A 6 5.27 7.89 -8.95
C VAL A 6 6.26 6.76 -9.15
N LEU A 7 6.61 6.48 -10.41
CA LEU A 7 7.32 5.28 -10.79
C LEU A 7 8.79 5.58 -11.07
N HIS A 8 9.67 5.11 -10.19
CA HIS A 8 11.13 5.20 -10.33
C HIS A 8 11.80 3.83 -10.30
N PHE A 9 11.03 2.79 -9.92
CA PHE A 9 11.53 1.42 -9.77
C PHE A 9 10.57 0.47 -10.47
N SER A 10 10.97 -0.78 -10.64
CA SER A 10 10.17 -1.77 -11.34
C SER A 10 9.08 -2.43 -10.48
N ALA A 11 9.16 -2.30 -9.16
CA ALA A 11 8.17 -2.91 -8.26
C ALA A 11 7.83 -1.99 -7.09
N TYR A 12 6.56 -2.04 -6.68
CA TYR A 12 6.04 -1.22 -5.59
C TYR A 12 5.05 -2.00 -4.76
N GLN A 13 4.97 -1.64 -3.48
CA GLN A 13 3.88 -2.08 -2.63
C GLN A 13 3.04 -0.88 -2.22
N VAL A 14 1.74 -1.07 -2.19
CA VAL A 14 0.78 -0.07 -1.71
C VAL A 14 0.30 -0.51 -0.33
N ILE A 15 0.47 0.37 0.65
CA ILE A 15 0.14 0.11 2.05
C ILE A 15 -1.03 1.00 2.43
N VAL A 16 -2.04 0.40 3.06
CA VAL A 16 -3.22 1.10 3.56
C VAL A 16 -3.13 1.17 5.07
N LEU A 17 -3.30 2.37 5.61
CA LEU A 17 -3.42 2.62 7.05
C LEU A 17 -4.82 3.16 7.32
N LYS A 18 -5.59 2.46 8.15
CA LYS A 18 -6.85 2.99 8.66
C LYS A 18 -6.55 3.92 9.83
N VAL A 19 -7.05 5.14 9.76
CA VAL A 19 -6.85 6.13 10.82
C VAL A 19 -7.68 5.74 12.03
N VAL A 20 -7.01 5.56 13.17
CA VAL A 20 -7.63 5.23 14.44
C VAL A 20 -7.12 6.24 15.47
N ASP A 21 -8.04 6.88 16.20
CA ASP A 21 -7.70 7.89 17.20
C ASP A 21 -6.83 9.03 16.66
N GLY A 22 -7.04 9.39 15.39
CA GLY A 22 -6.32 10.47 14.76
C GLY A 22 -4.88 10.15 14.33
N VAL A 23 -4.44 8.90 14.48
CA VAL A 23 -3.09 8.50 14.09
C VAL A 23 -3.02 8.27 12.58
N GLU A 24 -2.19 9.05 11.90
CA GLU A 24 -2.06 9.05 10.43
C GLU A 24 -0.71 8.57 9.95
N SER A 25 0.14 8.09 10.85
CA SER A 25 1.47 7.59 10.51
C SER A 25 1.62 6.13 10.89
N LEU A 26 2.47 5.42 10.15
CA LEU A 26 2.83 4.04 10.49
C LEU A 26 3.74 4.03 11.72
N PRO A 27 3.65 2.99 12.57
CA PRO A 27 4.58 2.87 13.69
C PRO A 27 6.02 2.67 13.20
N ASP A 28 7.00 3.03 14.01
CA ASP A 28 8.42 2.92 13.63
C ASP A 28 8.82 1.50 13.25
N ASN A 29 8.19 0.50 13.87
CA ASN A 29 8.48 -0.91 13.61
C ASN A 29 7.53 -1.54 12.61
N TYR A 30 6.88 -0.74 11.75
CA TYR A 30 5.85 -1.26 10.84
C TYR A 30 6.38 -2.36 9.91
N VAL A 31 7.64 -2.29 9.50
CA VAL A 31 8.21 -3.22 8.53
C VAL A 31 8.13 -4.66 9.04
N SER A 32 8.44 -4.88 10.31
CA SER A 32 8.41 -6.22 10.90
C SER A 32 7.00 -6.77 11.09
N LYS A 33 5.99 -5.90 11.10
CA LYS A 33 4.59 -6.29 11.31
C LYS A 33 3.76 -6.27 10.04
N LEU A 34 4.31 -5.78 8.95
CA LEU A 34 3.57 -5.55 7.72
C LEU A 34 3.19 -6.88 7.07
N LYS A 35 1.91 -7.06 6.80
CA LYS A 35 1.31 -8.28 6.24
C LYS A 35 0.21 -7.92 5.27
N ASP A 36 -0.36 -8.95 4.63
CA ASP A 36 -1.57 -8.80 3.84
C ASP A 36 -2.77 -8.47 4.74
N SER A 37 -3.90 -8.10 4.13
CA SER A 37 -5.07 -7.64 4.89
C SER A 37 -5.64 -8.72 5.81
N ASN A 38 -5.67 -9.98 5.37
CA ASN A 38 -6.23 -11.06 6.18
C ASN A 38 -5.38 -11.33 7.42
N ASN A 39 -4.07 -11.39 7.28
CA ASN A 39 -3.17 -11.64 8.41
C ASN A 39 -3.05 -10.42 9.32
N ALA A 40 -3.10 -9.21 8.76
CA ALA A 40 -3.14 -8.00 9.57
C ALA A 40 -4.38 -7.96 10.45
N SER A 41 -5.53 -8.36 9.92
CA SER A 41 -6.78 -8.44 10.68
C SER A 41 -6.67 -9.43 11.84
N LYS A 42 -6.03 -10.59 11.61
CA LYS A 42 -5.82 -11.58 12.68
C LYS A 42 -4.93 -11.05 13.80
N ASP A 43 -3.97 -10.19 13.48
CA ASP A 43 -3.06 -9.58 14.43
C ASP A 43 -3.60 -8.27 15.00
N ASP A 44 -4.83 -7.90 14.67
CA ASP A 44 -5.47 -6.66 15.08
C ASP A 44 -4.68 -5.41 14.68
N LEU A 45 -4.08 -5.45 13.50
CA LEU A 45 -3.35 -4.31 12.94
C LEU A 45 -4.28 -3.46 12.08
N ASN A 46 -4.05 -2.15 12.09
CA ASN A 46 -4.83 -1.20 11.28
C ASN A 46 -4.10 -0.78 10.00
N PHE A 47 -3.07 -1.51 9.62
CA PHE A 47 -2.36 -1.27 8.37
C PHE A 47 -1.98 -2.60 7.71
N TYR A 48 -1.89 -2.59 6.39
CA TYR A 48 -1.63 -3.81 5.61
C TYR A 48 -1.14 -3.46 4.21
N ILE A 49 -0.50 -4.46 3.56
CA ILE A 49 -0.19 -4.36 2.13
C ILE A 49 -1.45 -4.72 1.35
N THR A 50 -1.92 -3.79 0.54
CA THR A 50 -3.11 -4.03 -0.28
C THR A 50 -2.78 -4.50 -1.70
N ALA A 51 -1.57 -4.22 -2.18
CA ALA A 51 -1.14 -4.61 -3.51
C ALA A 51 0.38 -4.58 -3.62
N GLU A 52 0.91 -5.47 -4.45
CA GLU A 52 2.27 -5.35 -4.97
C GLU A 52 2.15 -5.24 -6.48
N ILE A 53 2.85 -4.28 -7.06
CA ILE A 53 2.80 -3.98 -8.48
C ILE A 53 4.19 -4.20 -9.05
N GLN A 54 4.31 -5.15 -9.97
CA GLN A 54 5.57 -5.52 -10.59
C GLN A 54 5.55 -5.24 -12.09
N ASN A 55 6.73 -5.25 -12.69
CA ASN A 55 6.89 -5.09 -14.13
C ASN A 55 6.26 -3.80 -14.68
N VAL A 56 6.40 -2.72 -13.90
CA VAL A 56 5.92 -1.42 -14.32
C VAL A 56 6.74 -0.98 -15.53
N PRO A 57 6.11 -0.53 -16.64
CA PRO A 57 6.84 -0.06 -17.80
C PRO A 57 7.77 1.10 -17.45
N VAL A 58 9.05 0.98 -17.83
CA VAL A 58 10.06 1.98 -17.49
C VAL A 58 9.83 3.34 -18.15
N TYR A 59 9.05 3.39 -19.22
CA TYR A 59 8.69 4.65 -19.88
C TYR A 59 7.53 5.36 -19.22
N GLU A 60 6.82 4.70 -18.30
CA GLU A 60 5.74 5.31 -17.55
C GLU A 60 6.31 6.02 -16.34
N LYS A 61 5.97 7.30 -16.16
CA LYS A 61 6.41 8.07 -15.00
C LYS A 61 5.39 8.05 -13.88
N SER A 62 4.14 7.74 -14.20
CA SER A 62 3.06 7.65 -13.23
C SER A 62 2.04 6.64 -13.69
N TRP A 63 1.31 6.09 -12.74
CA TRP A 63 0.31 5.07 -13.02
C TRP A 63 -0.87 5.25 -12.06
N LYS A 64 -2.08 5.19 -12.62
CA LYS A 64 -3.29 5.27 -11.81
C LYS A 64 -3.61 3.90 -11.24
N PHE A 65 -3.87 3.87 -9.94
CA PHE A 65 -4.20 2.65 -9.22
C PHE A 65 -5.43 2.90 -8.34
N THR A 66 -6.40 1.98 -8.42
CA THR A 66 -7.62 2.06 -7.61
C THR A 66 -7.46 1.23 -6.35
N VAL A 67 -7.44 1.87 -5.18
CA VAL A 67 -7.38 1.17 -3.91
C VAL A 67 -8.78 0.63 -3.59
N GLY A 68 -8.82 -0.64 -3.18
CA GLY A 68 -10.08 -1.24 -2.74
C GLY A 68 -10.92 -1.84 -3.85
N ASP A 69 -10.33 -2.21 -4.98
CA ASP A 69 -11.05 -2.78 -6.10
C ASP A 69 -11.38 -4.27 -5.95
N ASP A 70 -10.94 -4.90 -4.87
CA ASP A 70 -11.17 -6.31 -4.53
C ASP A 70 -10.48 -7.30 -5.48
N LYS A 71 -9.53 -6.82 -6.28
CA LYS A 71 -8.73 -7.68 -7.16
C LYS A 71 -7.44 -8.11 -6.50
N MET A 72 -6.81 -9.15 -7.04
CA MET A 72 -5.52 -9.65 -6.54
C MET A 72 -4.36 -8.98 -7.28
N TYR A 73 -3.33 -8.56 -6.52
CA TYR A 73 -2.11 -8.00 -7.06
C TYR A 73 -0.91 -8.69 -6.41
N GLU A 74 -0.31 -9.62 -7.14
CA GLU A 74 0.84 -10.42 -6.68
C GLU A 74 0.59 -11.11 -5.32
N GLY A 75 -0.58 -11.76 -5.22
CA GLY A 75 -0.94 -12.50 -4.02
C GLY A 75 -1.59 -11.67 -2.92
N PHE A 76 -1.66 -10.36 -3.07
CA PHE A 76 -2.34 -9.48 -2.12
C PHE A 76 -3.74 -9.14 -2.62
N VAL A 77 -4.73 -9.27 -1.73
CA VAL A 77 -6.09 -8.83 -2.04
C VAL A 77 -6.18 -7.34 -1.79
N ASN A 78 -6.58 -6.59 -2.80
CA ASN A 78 -6.81 -5.14 -2.67
C ASN A 78 -8.18 -4.92 -2.04
N LYS A 79 -8.24 -5.13 -0.73
CA LYS A 79 -9.46 -5.18 0.06
C LYS A 79 -10.27 -3.89 -0.08
N PRO A 80 -11.59 -3.99 -0.29
CA PRO A 80 -12.46 -2.82 -0.30
C PRO A 80 -12.33 -2.00 0.97
N LEU A 81 -12.34 -0.67 0.82
CA LEU A 81 -12.30 0.24 1.95
C LEU A 81 -13.68 0.37 2.57
N GLU A 82 -13.73 0.54 3.88
CA GLU A 82 -14.98 0.70 4.60
C GLU A 82 -15.50 2.14 4.45
N ARG A 83 -16.81 2.25 4.21
CA ARG A 83 -17.45 3.55 4.09
C ARG A 83 -17.42 4.28 5.44
N GLY A 84 -17.11 5.59 5.39
CA GLY A 84 -17.10 6.42 6.60
C GLY A 84 -15.81 6.37 7.39
N GLU A 85 -14.85 5.56 6.96
CA GLU A 85 -13.54 5.47 7.61
C GLU A 85 -12.51 6.32 6.87
N GLU A 86 -11.53 6.82 7.60
CA GLU A 86 -10.40 7.55 7.02
C GLU A 86 -9.22 6.62 6.82
N TYR A 87 -8.52 6.84 5.72
CA TYR A 87 -7.34 6.04 5.36
C TYR A 87 -6.20 6.94 4.89
N VAL A 88 -4.99 6.53 5.18
CA VAL A 88 -3.78 7.11 4.60
C VAL A 88 -3.10 6.02 3.78
N ILE A 89 -2.65 6.37 2.59
CA ILE A 89 -2.07 5.41 1.67
C ILE A 89 -0.60 5.73 1.47
N PHE A 90 0.22 4.71 1.52
CA PHE A 90 1.66 4.81 1.32
C PHE A 90 2.09 3.95 0.14
N GLN A 91 3.10 4.41 -0.54
CA GLN A 91 3.80 3.65 -1.58
C GLN A 91 5.21 3.40 -1.09
N ARG A 92 5.70 2.18 -1.26
CA ARG A 92 7.12 1.91 -1.05
C ARG A 92 7.69 1.14 -2.24
N ALA A 93 8.90 1.49 -2.64
CA ALA A 93 9.62 0.76 -3.66
C ALA A 93 10.17 -0.53 -3.07
N VAL A 94 10.14 -1.59 -3.86
CA VAL A 94 10.65 -2.90 -3.45
C VAL A 94 11.76 -3.29 -4.41
N THR A 95 12.93 -3.61 -3.87
CA THR A 95 14.04 -4.13 -4.66
C THR A 95 13.85 -5.62 -4.92
N GLN A 96 14.71 -6.21 -5.76
CA GLN A 96 14.66 -7.64 -6.04
C GLN A 96 14.83 -8.49 -4.76
N ASP A 97 15.57 -7.97 -3.79
CA ASP A 97 15.80 -8.65 -2.51
C ASP A 97 14.70 -8.36 -1.49
N LYS A 98 13.63 -7.70 -1.91
CA LYS A 98 12.53 -7.29 -1.05
C LYS A 98 12.93 -6.27 0.01
N ASP A 99 14.07 -5.63 -0.15
CA ASP A 99 14.47 -4.52 0.72
C ASP A 99 13.66 -3.28 0.39
N VAL A 100 13.29 -2.57 1.45
CA VAL A 100 12.51 -1.34 1.32
C VAL A 100 13.46 -0.17 1.13
N SER A 101 13.32 0.56 0.03
CA SER A 101 14.19 1.71 -0.22
C SER A 101 13.58 3.02 0.25
N LYS A 102 12.27 3.22 0.09
CA LYS A 102 11.65 4.50 0.43
C LYS A 102 10.14 4.35 0.61
N LEU A 103 9.65 4.95 1.69
CA LEU A 103 8.22 5.05 1.96
C LEU A 103 7.75 6.45 1.58
N THR A 104 6.72 6.54 0.78
CA THR A 104 6.13 7.81 0.35
C THR A 104 4.63 7.79 0.62
N GLN A 105 4.12 8.82 1.29
CA GLN A 105 2.68 8.99 1.45
C GLN A 105 2.10 9.48 0.13
N LEU A 106 1.03 8.84 -0.33
CA LEU A 106 0.39 9.17 -1.59
C LEU A 106 -0.76 10.13 -1.39
N ARG A 107 -0.96 10.97 -2.41
CA ARG A 107 -2.12 11.87 -2.45
C ARG A 107 -3.24 11.20 -3.22
N VAL A 108 -4.45 11.33 -2.71
CA VAL A 108 -5.67 10.90 -3.37
C VAL A 108 -5.97 11.86 -4.52
N MET A 109 -6.32 11.29 -5.67
CA MET A 109 -6.75 12.07 -6.83
C MET A 109 -8.25 12.29 -6.83
#